data_446d5e554c196b911c2f7a475d4b3907
#
_entry.id   446d5e554c196b911c2f7a475d4b3907
#
_cell.length_a   1.000
_cell.length_b   1.000
_cell.length_c   1.000
_cell.angle_alpha   90.00
_cell.angle_beta   90.00
_cell.angle_gamma   90.00
#
_symmetry.space_group_name_H-M   'P 1'
#
loop_
_entity.id
_entity.type
_entity.pdbx_description
1 polymer ?
#
loop_
_entity_poly.entity_id
_entity_poly.type
_entity_poly.pdbx_seq_one_letter_code
_entity_poly.pdbx_strand_id
1 'polypeptide(L)'
;MTDELAAMIALAKRLLASGTAGTLSTLFSARGSTYRPLGSMMVSLPGMHAGGVSGGCLEEYVARVGERATRMAPVVMLRFSTHPDSEDDVPVLGCGGSIEVLVERLMPDHVAFLEQFASASECDDGSTLACRVTRTGESLSVTREWLLSDGRPLSDPDLLVHHIPPVTRLLIFGAGDDAMPLCDIGASLGWHVSVVDRRARLATGARFPNARAVVASEWEEAVDAVVFSARTAAVLMTHSLDDDARVLSLLSRRPLSYLGALGPAHRRQWLIDQASAYDATRGDQIAIKVHGPIGLDLGDRSAAGIAVAVAAEILARLNRRDAKPLHDAGAVSRVDFHQGACLVA
;
A
#
# COMPACT_ATOMS: atom_id res chain seq x y z
N MET A 1 -0.12 -1.02 5.62
CA MET A 1 1.33 -0.72 5.68
C MET A 1 1.66 0.30 6.76
N THR A 2 0.91 1.39 6.90
CA THR A 2 1.14 2.42 7.95
C THR A 2 1.04 1.86 9.37
N ASP A 3 0.02 1.06 9.69
CA ASP A 3 -0.16 0.49 11.03
C ASP A 3 0.92 -0.56 11.38
N GLU A 4 1.29 -1.39 10.41
CA GLU A 4 2.33 -2.40 10.57
C GLU A 4 3.70 -1.75 10.82
N LEU A 5 4.01 -0.68 10.08
CA LEU A 5 5.25 0.07 10.24
C LEU A 5 5.28 0.85 11.57
N ALA A 6 4.16 1.45 11.97
CA ALA A 6 4.03 2.10 13.28
C ALA A 6 4.23 1.09 14.42
N ALA A 7 3.70 -0.12 14.30
CA ALA A 7 3.91 -1.21 15.26
C ALA A 7 5.39 -1.63 15.34
N MET A 8 6.08 -1.73 14.18
CA MET A 8 7.53 -2.04 14.14
C MET A 8 8.35 -0.96 14.84
N ILE A 9 8.08 0.33 14.58
CA ILE A 9 8.78 1.45 15.24
C ILE A 9 8.53 1.42 16.75
N ALA A 10 7.29 1.21 17.18
CA ALA A 10 6.94 1.15 18.60
C ALA A 10 7.65 -0.02 19.31
N LEU A 11 7.68 -1.20 18.67
CA LEU A 11 8.38 -2.37 19.21
C LEU A 11 9.88 -2.11 19.29
N ALA A 12 10.50 -1.58 18.24
CA ALA A 12 11.93 -1.28 18.21
C ALA A 12 12.33 -0.30 19.33
N LYS A 13 11.59 0.80 19.50
CA LYS A 13 11.81 1.77 20.58
C LYS A 13 11.71 1.12 21.96
N ARG A 14 10.69 0.28 22.17
CA ARG A 14 10.49 -0.42 23.45
C ARG A 14 11.65 -1.38 23.77
N LEU A 15 12.12 -2.17 22.78
CA LEU A 15 13.22 -3.10 22.97
C LEU A 15 14.51 -2.38 23.30
N LEU A 16 14.85 -1.32 22.58
CA LEU A 16 16.04 -0.51 22.84
C LEU A 16 15.99 0.17 24.21
N ALA A 17 14.84 0.72 24.60
CA ALA A 17 14.67 1.38 25.89
C ALA A 17 14.81 0.41 27.08
N SER A 18 14.40 -0.85 26.91
CA SER A 18 14.53 -1.90 27.94
C SER A 18 15.88 -2.61 27.92
N GLY A 19 16.77 -2.31 26.96
CA GLY A 19 18.02 -3.03 26.77
C GLY A 19 17.83 -4.48 26.31
N THR A 20 16.63 -4.83 25.83
CA THR A 20 16.30 -6.17 25.36
C THR A 20 16.83 -6.36 23.93
N ALA A 21 17.57 -7.46 23.72
CA ALA A 21 18.05 -7.79 22.38
C ALA A 21 16.87 -8.08 21.43
N GLY A 22 16.91 -7.48 20.27
CA GLY A 22 15.96 -7.71 19.19
C GLY A 22 16.65 -7.71 17.84
N THR A 23 15.90 -7.98 16.79
CA THR A 23 16.39 -8.01 15.41
C THR A 23 15.49 -7.20 14.48
N LEU A 24 16.10 -6.62 13.44
CA LEU A 24 15.42 -6.19 12.22
C LEU A 24 15.69 -7.22 11.14
N SER A 25 14.63 -7.82 10.61
CA SER A 25 14.70 -8.81 9.53
C SER A 25 14.10 -8.20 8.27
N THR A 26 14.76 -8.39 7.11
CA THR A 26 14.30 -7.91 5.80
C THR A 26 14.27 -9.08 4.82
N LEU A 27 13.15 -9.30 4.14
CA LEU A 27 13.06 -10.25 3.03
C LEU A 27 13.91 -9.73 1.86
N PHE A 28 15.11 -10.29 1.70
CA PHE A 28 16.13 -9.78 0.80
C PHE A 28 16.03 -10.36 -0.60
N SER A 29 15.86 -11.66 -0.70
CA SER A 29 15.64 -12.35 -1.97
C SER A 29 14.64 -13.49 -1.86
N ALA A 30 14.07 -13.90 -2.98
CA ALA A 30 13.13 -15.00 -3.04
C ALA A 30 13.19 -15.70 -4.40
N ARG A 31 13.01 -17.03 -4.39
CA ARG A 31 12.86 -17.85 -5.59
C ARG A 31 11.58 -18.67 -5.46
N GLY A 32 10.78 -18.69 -6.51
CA GLY A 32 9.45 -19.29 -6.48
C GLY A 32 8.40 -18.36 -5.87
N SER A 33 7.27 -18.91 -5.43
CA SER A 33 6.16 -18.12 -4.87
C SER A 33 6.49 -17.66 -3.46
N THR A 34 6.28 -16.39 -3.18
CA THR A 34 6.37 -15.80 -1.83
C THR A 34 5.06 -15.10 -1.46
N TYR A 35 4.75 -15.12 -0.17
CA TYR A 35 3.55 -14.44 0.34
C TYR A 35 3.78 -12.92 0.46
N ARG A 36 4.97 -12.52 0.90
CA ARG A 36 5.35 -11.11 1.08
C ARG A 36 6.25 -10.62 -0.07
N PRO A 37 6.13 -9.36 -0.47
CA PRO A 37 7.05 -8.76 -1.45
C PRO A 37 8.45 -8.60 -0.86
N LEU A 38 9.47 -8.58 -1.75
CA LEU A 38 10.84 -8.24 -1.38
C LEU A 38 10.89 -6.88 -0.70
N GLY A 39 11.75 -6.73 0.30
CA GLY A 39 11.83 -5.53 1.13
C GLY A 39 10.84 -5.51 2.29
N SER A 40 9.97 -6.52 2.45
CA SER A 40 9.14 -6.66 3.66
C SER A 40 10.02 -6.81 4.88
N MET A 41 9.63 -6.15 5.97
CA MET A 41 10.43 -6.07 7.19
C MET A 41 9.68 -6.59 8.41
N MET A 42 10.44 -7.00 9.42
CA MET A 42 9.96 -7.45 10.72
C MET A 42 10.93 -7.02 11.81
N VAL A 43 10.42 -6.38 12.84
CA VAL A 43 11.14 -6.21 14.12
C VAL A 43 10.71 -7.32 15.05
N SER A 44 11.65 -8.05 15.65
CA SER A 44 11.31 -9.22 16.44
C SER A 44 12.27 -9.52 17.60
N LEU A 45 11.75 -10.31 18.51
CA LEU A 45 12.47 -11.15 19.48
C LEU A 45 11.65 -12.45 19.63
N PRO A 46 12.21 -13.55 20.20
CA PRO A 46 11.44 -14.77 20.40
C PRO A 46 10.14 -14.54 21.17
N GLY A 47 9.03 -15.01 20.60
CA GLY A 47 7.67 -14.84 21.16
C GLY A 47 7.00 -13.49 20.88
N MET A 48 7.65 -12.58 20.16
CA MET A 48 7.06 -11.27 19.85
C MET A 48 7.62 -10.69 18.54
N HIS A 49 6.74 -10.23 17.66
CA HIS A 49 7.15 -9.52 16.45
C HIS A 49 6.14 -8.45 16.05
N ALA A 50 6.59 -7.54 15.20
CA ALA A 50 5.78 -6.59 14.45
C ALA A 50 6.32 -6.55 13.01
N GLY A 51 5.43 -6.48 12.03
CA GLY A 51 5.76 -6.72 10.64
C GLY A 51 5.86 -8.21 10.31
N GLY A 52 6.35 -8.56 9.13
CA GLY A 52 6.51 -9.95 8.71
C GLY A 52 7.35 -10.10 7.46
N VAL A 53 7.98 -11.26 7.32
CA VAL A 53 8.80 -11.66 6.16
C VAL A 53 8.19 -12.82 5.38
N SER A 54 7.09 -13.40 5.92
CA SER A 54 6.33 -14.49 5.31
C SER A 54 4.82 -14.29 5.55
N GLY A 55 4.01 -15.33 5.43
CA GLY A 55 2.57 -15.33 5.72
C GLY A 55 2.21 -15.69 7.17
N GLY A 56 3.11 -15.55 8.13
CA GLY A 56 2.91 -15.94 9.53
C GLY A 56 3.58 -17.28 9.90
N CYS A 57 4.08 -18.00 8.93
CA CYS A 57 4.61 -19.36 9.14
C CYS A 57 6.10 -19.39 9.54
N LEU A 58 6.88 -18.38 9.21
CA LEU A 58 8.33 -18.33 9.47
C LEU A 58 8.72 -17.29 10.53
N GLU A 59 7.83 -16.39 10.91
CA GLU A 59 8.15 -15.23 11.73
C GLU A 59 8.80 -15.63 13.07
N GLU A 60 8.19 -16.57 13.79
CA GLU A 60 8.74 -17.04 15.05
C GLU A 60 10.06 -17.80 14.87
N TYR A 61 10.20 -18.57 13.79
CA TYR A 61 11.43 -19.27 13.48
C TYR A 61 12.56 -18.29 13.15
N VAL A 62 12.29 -17.29 12.30
CA VAL A 62 13.23 -16.21 11.95
C VAL A 62 13.62 -15.40 13.19
N ALA A 63 12.67 -15.07 14.07
CA ALA A 63 12.95 -14.36 15.31
C ALA A 63 13.92 -15.13 16.21
N ARG A 64 13.67 -16.43 16.41
CA ARG A 64 14.50 -17.29 17.27
C ARG A 64 15.88 -17.54 16.70
N VAL A 65 15.96 -17.90 15.41
CA VAL A 65 17.26 -18.19 14.75
C VAL A 65 18.04 -16.90 14.56
N GLY A 66 17.38 -15.81 14.17
CA GLY A 66 17.99 -14.51 13.97
C GLY A 66 18.56 -13.92 15.25
N GLU A 67 17.83 -13.99 16.35
CA GLU A 67 18.31 -13.54 17.67
C GLU A 67 19.56 -14.30 18.07
N ARG A 68 19.57 -15.62 17.91
CA ARG A 68 20.72 -16.46 18.22
C ARG A 68 21.92 -16.14 17.32
N ALA A 69 21.70 -16.03 16.01
CA ALA A 69 22.75 -15.78 15.03
C ALA A 69 23.38 -14.38 15.21
N THR A 70 22.57 -13.36 15.52
CA THR A 70 23.05 -11.99 15.72
C THR A 70 23.81 -11.79 17.03
N ARG A 71 23.80 -12.76 17.95
CA ARG A 71 24.74 -12.77 19.10
C ARG A 71 26.20 -12.97 18.65
N MET A 72 26.42 -13.74 17.57
CA MET A 72 27.75 -14.04 17.04
C MET A 72 28.23 -13.00 16.04
N ALA A 73 27.34 -12.53 15.18
CA ALA A 73 27.64 -11.51 14.15
C ALA A 73 26.47 -10.51 14.08
N PRO A 74 26.75 -9.17 14.02
CA PRO A 74 25.67 -8.16 14.04
C PRO A 74 24.74 -8.21 12.83
N VAL A 75 25.21 -8.79 11.72
CA VAL A 75 24.46 -8.95 10.46
C VAL A 75 24.64 -10.39 9.98
N VAL A 76 23.55 -11.04 9.64
CA VAL A 76 23.55 -12.40 9.08
C VAL A 76 22.54 -12.50 7.94
N MET A 77 22.84 -13.37 6.97
CA MET A 77 21.90 -13.78 5.92
C MET A 77 21.42 -15.19 6.23
N LEU A 78 20.12 -15.32 6.49
CA LEU A 78 19.49 -16.63 6.73
C LEU A 78 18.78 -17.06 5.46
N ARG A 79 19.00 -18.33 5.06
CA ARG A 79 18.31 -18.94 3.92
C ARG A 79 17.30 -19.95 4.44
N PHE A 80 16.09 -19.89 3.90
CA PHE A 80 15.01 -20.83 4.19
C PHE A 80 14.52 -21.42 2.88
N SER A 81 14.50 -22.74 2.81
CA SER A 81 13.91 -23.46 1.69
C SER A 81 12.65 -24.16 2.17
N THR A 82 11.56 -23.98 1.42
CA THR A 82 10.28 -24.66 1.69
C THR A 82 10.10 -25.88 0.79
N HIS A 83 11.18 -26.31 0.12
CA HIS A 83 11.16 -27.51 -0.72
C HIS A 83 11.14 -28.76 0.16
N PRO A 84 10.33 -29.80 -0.17
CA PRO A 84 10.20 -31.01 0.64
C PRO A 84 11.53 -31.77 0.86
N ASP A 85 12.48 -31.61 -0.05
CA ASP A 85 13.78 -32.29 -0.03
C ASP A 85 14.91 -31.46 0.63
N SER A 86 14.56 -30.34 1.29
CA SER A 86 15.58 -29.54 1.98
C SER A 86 15.96 -30.21 3.31
N GLU A 87 17.27 -30.30 3.60
CA GLU A 87 17.78 -30.78 4.88
C GLU A 87 17.62 -29.76 6.02
N ASP A 88 17.00 -28.59 5.73
CA ASP A 88 16.74 -27.54 6.71
C ASP A 88 15.60 -27.97 7.64
N ASP A 89 15.78 -27.84 8.96
CA ASP A 89 14.76 -28.05 10.00
C ASP A 89 13.61 -26.98 9.93
N VAL A 90 13.31 -26.49 8.73
CA VAL A 90 12.24 -25.52 8.46
C VAL A 90 10.94 -26.29 8.23
N PRO A 91 9.82 -25.89 8.82
CA PRO A 91 8.53 -26.51 8.51
C PRO A 91 8.31 -26.53 7.00
N VAL A 92 8.01 -27.71 6.44
CA VAL A 92 7.68 -27.86 5.02
C VAL A 92 6.44 -27.00 4.73
N LEU A 93 6.67 -25.87 4.08
CA LEU A 93 5.60 -24.95 3.70
C LEU A 93 5.23 -25.25 2.25
N GLY A 94 3.96 -25.44 1.97
CA GLY A 94 3.45 -25.85 0.66
C GLY A 94 3.71 -24.88 -0.50
N CYS A 95 4.55 -23.84 -0.30
CA CYS A 95 4.83 -22.79 -1.29
C CYS A 95 5.92 -23.19 -2.31
N GLY A 96 6.76 -24.21 -2.03
CA GLY A 96 7.79 -24.72 -2.94
C GLY A 96 8.85 -23.69 -3.35
N GLY A 97 9.10 -22.67 -2.55
CA GLY A 97 10.06 -21.59 -2.82
C GLY A 97 11.23 -21.57 -1.84
N SER A 98 12.19 -20.70 -2.08
CA SER A 98 13.24 -20.36 -1.12
C SER A 98 13.33 -18.85 -0.93
N ILE A 99 13.65 -18.43 0.29
CA ILE A 99 13.82 -17.02 0.64
C ILE A 99 15.15 -16.81 1.35
N GLU A 100 15.73 -15.63 1.15
CA GLU A 100 16.85 -15.15 1.94
C GLU A 100 16.37 -13.95 2.77
N VAL A 101 16.63 -14.04 4.07
CA VAL A 101 16.26 -13.01 5.04
C VAL A 101 17.53 -12.41 5.62
N LEU A 102 17.72 -11.12 5.36
CA LEU A 102 18.75 -10.34 6.01
C LEU A 102 18.31 -10.06 7.44
N VAL A 103 19.09 -10.47 8.43
CA VAL A 103 18.80 -10.25 9.84
C VAL A 103 19.92 -9.44 10.47
N GLU A 104 19.55 -8.35 11.09
CA GLU A 104 20.43 -7.40 11.75
C GLU A 104 20.08 -7.31 13.22
N ARG A 105 21.11 -7.26 14.09
CA ARG A 105 20.90 -6.92 15.48
C ARG A 105 20.26 -5.53 15.57
N LEU A 106 19.19 -5.39 16.32
CA LEU A 106 18.48 -4.12 16.45
C LEU A 106 19.37 -3.08 17.15
N MET A 107 19.55 -1.94 16.48
CA MET A 107 20.35 -0.81 16.93
C MET A 107 19.53 0.48 16.82
N PRO A 108 19.90 1.56 17.53
CA PRO A 108 19.18 2.85 17.47
C PRO A 108 18.98 3.39 16.04
N ASP A 109 19.97 3.21 15.18
CA ASP A 109 19.91 3.67 13.78
C ASP A 109 18.77 3.01 12.98
N HIS A 110 18.36 1.79 13.37
CA HIS A 110 17.22 1.13 12.73
C HIS A 110 15.88 1.82 13.04
N VAL A 111 15.74 2.47 14.19
CA VAL A 111 14.54 3.27 14.48
C VAL A 111 14.48 4.47 13.56
N ALA A 112 15.60 5.21 13.42
CA ALA A 112 15.67 6.35 12.50
C ALA A 112 15.40 5.92 11.04
N PHE A 113 15.94 4.77 10.64
CA PHE A 113 15.68 4.18 9.34
C PHE A 113 14.18 3.85 9.12
N LEU A 114 13.52 3.20 10.08
CA LEU A 114 12.09 2.87 10.00
C LEU A 114 11.22 4.13 9.97
N GLU A 115 11.59 5.19 10.69
CA GLU A 115 10.91 6.48 10.67
C GLU A 115 11.08 7.18 9.30
N GLN A 116 12.27 7.13 8.72
CA GLN A 116 12.50 7.63 7.35
C GLN A 116 11.70 6.82 6.34
N PHE A 117 11.62 5.49 6.49
CA PHE A 117 10.83 4.62 5.62
C PHE A 117 9.34 4.96 5.70
N ALA A 118 8.82 5.26 6.91
CA ALA A 118 7.46 5.73 7.08
C ALA A 118 7.22 7.07 6.36
N SER A 119 8.14 8.02 6.52
CA SER A 119 8.06 9.33 5.86
C SER A 119 8.14 9.21 4.33
N ALA A 120 8.96 8.29 3.82
CA ALA A 120 9.11 8.05 2.38
C ALA A 120 7.81 7.58 1.71
N SER A 121 6.96 6.82 2.43
CA SER A 121 5.66 6.38 1.91
C SER A 121 4.63 7.51 1.82
N GLU A 122 4.88 8.64 2.48
CA GLU A 122 4.03 9.84 2.44
C GLU A 122 4.40 10.78 1.29
N CYS A 123 5.54 10.55 0.60
CA CYS A 123 5.95 11.34 -0.56
C CYS A 123 5.02 11.13 -1.74
N ASP A 124 4.70 12.20 -2.46
CA ASP A 124 3.73 12.17 -3.57
C ASP A 124 4.22 11.37 -4.79
N ASP A 125 5.52 11.32 -5.00
CA ASP A 125 6.17 10.60 -6.12
C ASP A 125 6.63 9.19 -5.70
N GLY A 126 6.42 8.81 -4.42
CA GLY A 126 6.99 7.60 -3.84
C GLY A 126 8.49 7.76 -3.60
N SER A 127 9.13 6.65 -3.24
CA SER A 127 10.56 6.63 -2.92
C SER A 127 11.16 5.29 -3.33
N THR A 128 12.47 5.26 -3.56
CA THR A 128 13.20 4.03 -3.82
C THR A 128 14.33 3.89 -2.81
N LEU A 129 14.37 2.75 -2.15
CA LEU A 129 15.42 2.36 -1.22
C LEU A 129 16.32 1.31 -1.88
N ALA A 130 17.61 1.58 -1.94
CA ALA A 130 18.62 0.58 -2.24
C ALA A 130 19.23 0.06 -0.95
N CYS A 131 19.21 -1.25 -0.75
CA CYS A 131 19.85 -1.92 0.37
C CYS A 131 20.93 -2.87 -0.19
N ARG A 132 22.19 -2.54 0.08
CA ARG A 132 23.35 -3.30 -0.37
C ARG A 132 23.95 -4.08 0.79
N VAL A 133 24.18 -5.38 0.57
CA VAL A 133 24.92 -6.24 1.48
C VAL A 133 26.33 -6.39 0.94
N THR A 134 27.33 -6.08 1.75
CA THR A 134 28.74 -6.24 1.39
C THR A 134 29.38 -7.32 2.26
N ARG A 135 30.06 -8.26 1.63
CA ARG A 135 30.78 -9.33 2.31
C ARG A 135 32.26 -9.00 2.38
N THR A 136 32.83 -9.02 3.59
CA THR A 136 34.27 -8.85 3.83
C THR A 136 34.76 -10.01 4.71
N GLY A 137 35.39 -11.01 4.07
CA GLY A 137 35.67 -12.27 4.75
C GLY A 137 34.39 -12.98 5.20
N GLU A 138 34.28 -13.30 6.47
CA GLU A 138 33.10 -13.89 7.08
C GLU A 138 32.05 -12.86 7.56
N SER A 139 32.40 -11.57 7.56
CA SER A 139 31.55 -10.51 8.04
C SER A 139 30.66 -9.94 6.94
N LEU A 140 29.42 -9.62 7.31
CA LEU A 140 28.47 -8.89 6.48
C LEU A 140 28.29 -7.46 7.02
N SER A 141 28.16 -6.53 6.11
CA SER A 141 27.73 -5.16 6.40
C SER A 141 26.60 -4.73 5.48
N VAL A 142 25.78 -3.80 5.93
CA VAL A 142 24.61 -3.32 5.19
C VAL A 142 24.71 -1.82 5.02
N THR A 143 24.52 -1.35 3.80
CA THR A 143 24.34 0.07 3.50
C THR A 143 22.97 0.29 2.89
N ARG A 144 22.32 1.40 3.26
CA ARG A 144 21.00 1.81 2.77
C ARG A 144 21.09 3.20 2.19
N GLU A 145 20.60 3.35 0.97
CA GLU A 145 20.62 4.64 0.26
C GLU A 145 19.23 4.91 -0.32
N TRP A 146 18.75 6.13 -0.14
CA TRP A 146 17.54 6.62 -0.81
C TRP A 146 17.92 7.10 -2.20
N LEU A 147 17.35 6.46 -3.22
CA LEU A 147 17.59 6.82 -4.61
C LEU A 147 16.55 7.85 -5.07
N LEU A 148 16.98 8.86 -5.77
CA LEU A 148 16.11 9.74 -6.55
C LEU A 148 15.50 8.92 -7.69
N SER A 149 14.27 9.07 -7.96
CA SER A 149 13.24 8.28 -8.64
C SER A 149 13.56 7.40 -9.87
N ASP A 150 14.79 7.28 -10.36
CA ASP A 150 15.09 6.57 -11.62
C ASP A 150 16.14 5.45 -11.52
N GLY A 151 16.41 4.96 -10.32
CA GLY A 151 17.36 3.86 -10.13
C GLY A 151 16.88 2.58 -10.81
N ARG A 152 17.39 2.28 -12.01
CA ARG A 152 17.18 0.97 -12.64
C ARG A 152 17.73 -0.12 -11.71
N PRO A 153 16.99 -1.20 -11.47
CA PRO A 153 17.52 -2.33 -10.74
C PRO A 153 18.73 -2.87 -11.51
N LEU A 154 19.90 -2.76 -10.93
CA LEU A 154 21.06 -3.50 -11.38
C LEU A 154 20.81 -4.96 -10.99
N SER A 155 21.09 -5.88 -11.89
CA SER A 155 21.07 -7.31 -11.62
C SER A 155 22.28 -7.69 -10.75
N ASP A 156 22.21 -7.33 -9.49
CA ASP A 156 23.25 -7.52 -8.48
C ASP A 156 22.66 -8.35 -7.34
N PRO A 157 23.16 -9.58 -7.08
CA PRO A 157 22.62 -10.45 -6.03
C PRO A 157 22.79 -9.88 -4.61
N ASP A 158 23.70 -8.93 -4.42
CA ASP A 158 23.97 -8.28 -3.15
C ASP A 158 23.21 -6.95 -2.99
N LEU A 159 22.32 -6.63 -3.93
CA LEU A 159 21.54 -5.38 -3.94
C LEU A 159 20.03 -5.69 -3.97
N LEU A 160 19.34 -5.27 -2.93
CA LEU A 160 17.88 -5.18 -2.90
C LEU A 160 17.46 -3.74 -3.24
N VAL A 161 16.68 -3.58 -4.30
CA VAL A 161 16.02 -2.31 -4.64
C VAL A 161 14.55 -2.43 -4.29
N HIS A 162 14.09 -1.61 -3.36
CA HIS A 162 12.71 -1.60 -2.88
C HIS A 162 12.03 -0.29 -3.28
N HIS A 163 11.03 -0.39 -4.16
CA HIS A 163 10.19 0.74 -4.53
C HIS A 163 9.06 0.89 -3.53
N ILE A 164 9.01 2.05 -2.90
CA ILE A 164 7.96 2.44 -1.95
C ILE A 164 6.99 3.33 -2.71
N PRO A 165 5.83 2.82 -3.13
CA PRO A 165 4.84 3.66 -3.79
C PRO A 165 4.29 4.69 -2.81
N PRO A 166 3.86 5.87 -3.30
CA PRO A 166 3.17 6.83 -2.45
C PRO A 166 1.91 6.20 -1.87
N VAL A 167 1.51 6.67 -0.69
CA VAL A 167 0.28 6.21 -0.06
C VAL A 167 -0.92 6.50 -0.96
N THR A 168 -1.83 5.55 -1.07
CA THR A 168 -3.08 5.77 -1.79
C THR A 168 -3.96 6.75 -1.02
N ARG A 169 -4.41 7.82 -1.68
CA ARG A 169 -5.38 8.77 -1.14
C ARG A 169 -6.75 8.48 -1.71
N LEU A 170 -7.74 8.29 -0.84
CA LEU A 170 -9.14 8.12 -1.23
C LEU A 170 -9.94 9.33 -0.76
N LEU A 171 -10.49 10.07 -1.70
CA LEU A 171 -11.39 11.19 -1.46
C LEU A 171 -12.83 10.72 -1.66
N ILE A 172 -13.64 10.78 -0.63
CA ILE A 172 -15.06 10.45 -0.67
C ILE A 172 -15.85 11.76 -0.56
N PHE A 173 -16.51 12.13 -1.64
CA PHE A 173 -17.41 13.29 -1.68
C PHE A 173 -18.83 12.83 -1.40
N GLY A 174 -19.33 13.15 -0.21
CA GLY A 174 -20.57 12.69 0.37
C GLY A 174 -20.34 11.86 1.63
N ALA A 175 -20.97 12.26 2.74
CA ALA A 175 -20.89 11.60 4.04
C ALA A 175 -22.18 10.83 4.38
N GLY A 176 -22.80 10.20 3.38
CA GLY A 176 -23.96 9.31 3.55
C GLY A 176 -23.58 8.02 4.27
N ASP A 177 -24.58 7.17 4.55
CA ASP A 177 -24.35 5.89 5.26
C ASP A 177 -23.58 4.88 4.40
N ASP A 178 -23.70 4.96 3.10
CA ASP A 178 -22.97 4.16 2.13
C ASP A 178 -21.47 4.54 1.99
N ALA A 179 -21.10 5.75 2.40
CA ALA A 179 -19.71 6.19 2.48
C ALA A 179 -18.93 5.54 3.65
N MET A 180 -19.61 5.15 4.72
CA MET A 180 -18.99 4.61 5.93
C MET A 180 -18.21 3.31 5.64
N PRO A 181 -18.82 2.27 5.04
CA PRO A 181 -18.08 1.03 4.76
C PRO A 181 -16.95 1.22 3.74
N LEU A 182 -17.08 2.15 2.79
CA LEU A 182 -15.98 2.46 1.87
C LEU A 182 -14.81 3.13 2.60
N CYS A 183 -15.10 4.02 3.53
CA CYS A 183 -14.07 4.63 4.40
C CYS A 183 -13.35 3.56 5.22
N ASP A 184 -14.07 2.65 5.86
CA ASP A 184 -13.50 1.60 6.72
C ASP A 184 -12.64 0.62 5.92
N ILE A 185 -13.10 0.20 4.74
CA ILE A 185 -12.33 -0.66 3.83
C ILE A 185 -11.06 0.07 3.35
N GLY A 186 -11.18 1.33 2.92
CA GLY A 186 -10.02 2.12 2.51
C GLY A 186 -8.99 2.25 3.62
N ALA A 187 -9.40 2.54 4.84
CA ALA A 187 -8.53 2.62 6.01
C ALA A 187 -7.87 1.26 6.29
N SER A 188 -8.61 0.15 6.24
CA SER A 188 -8.07 -1.21 6.42
C SER A 188 -7.05 -1.60 5.35
N LEU A 189 -7.15 -1.04 4.14
CA LEU A 189 -6.16 -1.17 3.07
C LEU A 189 -4.94 -0.25 3.26
N GLY A 190 -4.90 0.54 4.33
CA GLY A 190 -3.83 1.50 4.61
C GLY A 190 -3.90 2.77 3.75
N TRP A 191 -5.08 3.10 3.21
CA TRP A 191 -5.26 4.32 2.43
C TRP A 191 -5.50 5.53 3.34
N HIS A 192 -5.07 6.70 2.90
CA HIS A 192 -5.45 7.95 3.54
C HIS A 192 -6.83 8.38 3.05
N VAL A 193 -7.85 8.05 3.82
CA VAL A 193 -9.23 8.36 3.48
C VAL A 193 -9.62 9.75 3.99
N SER A 194 -10.11 10.59 3.10
CA SER A 194 -10.71 11.89 3.44
C SER A 194 -12.17 11.88 3.01
N VAL A 195 -13.06 12.22 3.93
CA VAL A 195 -14.50 12.34 3.69
C VAL A 195 -14.88 13.79 3.69
N VAL A 196 -15.54 14.25 2.62
CA VAL A 196 -15.93 15.64 2.42
C VAL A 196 -17.44 15.73 2.22
N ASP A 197 -18.11 16.60 2.95
CA ASP A 197 -19.55 16.91 2.75
C ASP A 197 -19.85 18.32 3.25
N ARG A 198 -20.69 19.06 2.54
CA ARG A 198 -21.13 20.39 2.99
C ARG A 198 -22.03 20.33 4.24
N ARG A 199 -22.68 19.20 4.46
CA ARG A 199 -23.57 18.98 5.60
C ARG A 199 -22.77 18.59 6.84
N ALA A 200 -22.39 19.58 7.66
CA ALA A 200 -21.57 19.39 8.87
C ALA A 200 -22.12 18.31 9.83
N ARG A 201 -23.46 18.10 9.86
CA ARG A 201 -24.09 17.04 10.67
C ARG A 201 -23.73 15.63 10.23
N LEU A 202 -23.33 15.43 8.96
CA LEU A 202 -22.93 14.14 8.40
C LEU A 202 -21.42 13.97 8.39
N ALA A 203 -20.67 15.04 8.08
CA ALA A 203 -19.20 15.04 8.07
C ALA A 203 -18.67 15.18 9.51
N THR A 204 -18.73 14.10 10.28
CA THR A 204 -18.24 14.06 11.66
C THR A 204 -17.31 12.90 11.92
N GLY A 205 -16.27 13.12 12.75
CA GLY A 205 -15.34 12.06 13.14
C GLY A 205 -16.02 10.87 13.85
N ALA A 206 -17.14 11.10 14.53
CA ALA A 206 -17.92 10.03 15.15
C ALA A 206 -18.54 9.05 14.13
N ARG A 207 -18.87 9.53 12.93
CA ARG A 207 -19.39 8.70 11.84
C ARG A 207 -18.27 8.03 11.04
N PHE A 208 -17.10 8.64 10.97
CA PHE A 208 -15.95 8.19 10.21
C PHE A 208 -14.70 8.10 11.08
N PRO A 209 -14.69 7.23 12.11
CA PRO A 209 -13.59 7.16 13.07
C PRO A 209 -12.26 6.71 12.45
N ASN A 210 -12.32 6.01 11.33
CA ASN A 210 -11.16 5.50 10.61
C ASN A 210 -10.69 6.41 9.46
N ALA A 211 -11.38 7.53 9.22
CA ALA A 211 -10.94 8.52 8.25
C ALA A 211 -9.72 9.30 8.78
N ARG A 212 -8.76 9.58 7.91
CA ARG A 212 -7.64 10.49 8.24
C ARG A 212 -8.12 11.94 8.38
N ALA A 213 -9.11 12.33 7.59
CA ALA A 213 -9.75 13.65 7.66
C ALA A 213 -11.24 13.55 7.37
N VAL A 214 -12.03 14.31 8.13
CA VAL A 214 -13.46 14.52 7.88
C VAL A 214 -13.68 16.01 7.81
N VAL A 215 -14.12 16.50 6.64
CA VAL A 215 -14.17 17.93 6.33
C VAL A 215 -15.58 18.34 5.98
N ALA A 216 -16.12 19.30 6.72
CA ALA A 216 -17.35 20.00 6.40
C ALA A 216 -16.99 21.34 5.75
N SER A 217 -17.05 21.43 4.41
CA SER A 217 -16.62 22.59 3.66
C SER A 217 -17.32 22.66 2.30
N GLU A 218 -17.22 23.79 1.63
CA GLU A 218 -17.61 23.92 0.24
C GLU A 218 -16.67 23.12 -0.66
N TRP A 219 -17.18 22.68 -1.82
CA TRP A 219 -16.47 21.74 -2.70
C TRP A 219 -15.15 22.30 -3.23
N GLU A 220 -15.13 23.58 -3.59
CA GLU A 220 -13.95 24.28 -4.10
C GLU A 220 -12.82 24.30 -3.07
N GLU A 221 -13.14 24.70 -1.85
CA GLU A 221 -12.18 24.76 -0.74
C GLU A 221 -11.61 23.37 -0.44
N ALA A 222 -12.50 22.37 -0.40
CA ALA A 222 -12.09 20.99 -0.14
C ALA A 222 -11.15 20.44 -1.23
N VAL A 223 -11.46 20.70 -2.50
CA VAL A 223 -10.62 20.24 -3.63
C VAL A 223 -9.30 20.99 -3.68
N ASP A 224 -9.28 22.29 -3.38
CA ASP A 224 -8.06 23.11 -3.40
C ASP A 224 -7.10 22.77 -2.25
N ALA A 225 -7.62 22.26 -1.14
CA ALA A 225 -6.81 21.81 0.01
C ALA A 225 -6.15 20.44 -0.19
N VAL A 226 -6.51 19.70 -1.26
CA VAL A 226 -5.96 18.35 -1.50
C VAL A 226 -4.66 18.41 -2.28
N VAL A 227 -3.66 17.69 -1.79
CA VAL A 227 -2.47 17.34 -2.56
C VAL A 227 -2.79 16.11 -3.40
N PHE A 228 -2.84 16.28 -4.72
CA PHE A 228 -3.12 15.21 -5.67
C PHE A 228 -1.84 14.51 -6.11
N SER A 229 -1.91 13.20 -6.29
CA SER A 229 -0.80 12.38 -6.79
C SER A 229 -1.31 11.32 -7.78
N ALA A 230 -0.40 10.61 -8.42
CA ALA A 230 -0.70 9.47 -9.28
C ALA A 230 -1.37 8.29 -8.52
N ARG A 231 -1.52 8.36 -7.20
CA ARG A 231 -2.25 7.38 -6.39
C ARG A 231 -3.44 8.00 -5.65
N THR A 232 -3.99 9.09 -6.18
CA THR A 232 -5.23 9.68 -5.68
C THR A 232 -6.42 9.09 -6.42
N ALA A 233 -7.39 8.58 -5.67
CA ALA A 233 -8.71 8.16 -6.14
C ALA A 233 -9.79 9.05 -5.53
N ALA A 234 -10.83 9.36 -6.30
CA ALA A 234 -11.99 10.13 -5.84
C ALA A 234 -13.28 9.40 -6.18
N VAL A 235 -14.24 9.44 -5.25
CA VAL A 235 -15.57 8.83 -5.40
C VAL A 235 -16.65 9.86 -5.08
N LEU A 236 -17.58 10.04 -6.01
CA LEU A 236 -18.74 10.93 -5.90
C LEU A 236 -19.95 10.14 -5.40
N MET A 237 -20.42 10.44 -4.20
CA MET A 237 -21.57 9.79 -3.56
C MET A 237 -22.35 10.76 -2.66
N THR A 238 -22.51 12.02 -3.14
CA THR A 238 -23.27 13.05 -2.40
C THR A 238 -24.78 12.81 -2.42
N HIS A 239 -25.27 11.98 -3.37
CA HIS A 239 -26.68 11.78 -3.73
C HIS A 239 -27.36 13.03 -4.30
N SER A 240 -26.64 14.13 -4.50
CA SER A 240 -27.08 15.31 -5.20
C SER A 240 -26.45 15.32 -6.59
N LEU A 241 -27.27 15.41 -7.62
CA LEU A 241 -26.78 15.46 -9.01
C LEU A 241 -25.95 16.73 -9.26
N ASP A 242 -26.42 17.87 -8.75
CA ASP A 242 -25.74 19.14 -8.94
C ASP A 242 -24.39 19.20 -8.20
N ASP A 243 -24.37 18.69 -6.97
CA ASP A 243 -23.13 18.62 -6.18
C ASP A 243 -22.12 17.68 -6.85
N ASP A 244 -22.54 16.47 -7.26
CA ASP A 244 -21.66 15.51 -7.95
C ASP A 244 -21.14 16.10 -9.28
N ALA A 245 -21.97 16.78 -10.05
CA ALA A 245 -21.55 17.44 -11.30
C ALA A 245 -20.55 18.58 -11.02
N ARG A 246 -20.75 19.35 -9.98
CA ARG A 246 -19.84 20.42 -9.56
C ARG A 246 -18.49 19.86 -9.15
N VAL A 247 -18.47 18.86 -8.27
CA VAL A 247 -17.23 18.18 -7.85
C VAL A 247 -16.54 17.52 -9.02
N LEU A 248 -17.27 16.86 -9.92
CA LEU A 248 -16.73 16.25 -11.13
C LEU A 248 -15.99 17.27 -12.00
N SER A 249 -16.59 18.45 -12.22
CA SER A 249 -15.94 19.55 -12.97
C SER A 249 -14.63 19.99 -12.32
N LEU A 250 -14.60 20.15 -10.99
CA LEU A 250 -13.39 20.54 -10.24
C LEU A 250 -12.29 19.49 -10.33
N LEU A 251 -12.65 18.21 -10.16
CA LEU A 251 -11.71 17.09 -10.15
C LEU A 251 -11.19 16.73 -11.54
N SER A 252 -11.94 17.02 -12.61
CA SER A 252 -11.50 16.74 -13.98
C SER A 252 -10.16 17.38 -14.35
N ARG A 253 -9.79 18.45 -13.66
CA ARG A 253 -8.55 19.21 -13.85
C ARG A 253 -7.38 18.70 -13.02
N ARG A 254 -7.62 17.76 -12.12
CA ARG A 254 -6.60 17.30 -11.16
C ARG A 254 -5.92 15.99 -11.64
N PRO A 255 -4.65 15.79 -11.31
CA PRO A 255 -3.94 14.55 -11.57
C PRO A 255 -4.40 13.47 -10.56
N LEU A 256 -5.37 12.62 -10.95
CA LEU A 256 -5.83 11.51 -10.15
C LEU A 256 -5.97 10.24 -11.03
N SER A 257 -5.76 9.08 -10.42
CA SER A 257 -5.77 7.80 -11.12
C SER A 257 -7.14 7.16 -11.24
N TYR A 258 -8.08 7.58 -10.40
CA TYR A 258 -9.45 7.08 -10.43
C TYR A 258 -10.42 8.17 -10.06
N LEU A 259 -11.49 8.29 -10.82
CA LEU A 259 -12.61 9.19 -10.55
C LEU A 259 -13.89 8.41 -10.83
N GLY A 260 -14.66 8.14 -9.80
CA GLY A 260 -15.86 7.33 -9.89
C GLY A 260 -17.10 8.04 -9.38
N ALA A 261 -18.25 7.79 -10.01
CA ALA A 261 -19.54 8.31 -9.58
C ALA A 261 -20.51 7.17 -9.26
N LEU A 262 -21.05 7.16 -8.05
CA LEU A 262 -22.06 6.20 -7.61
C LEU A 262 -23.37 6.43 -8.36
N GLY A 263 -23.98 5.35 -8.83
CA GLY A 263 -25.28 5.39 -9.46
C GLY A 263 -25.32 4.70 -10.83
N PRO A 264 -26.49 4.56 -11.44
CA PRO A 264 -26.66 3.84 -12.69
C PRO A 264 -26.04 4.57 -13.90
N ALA A 265 -25.87 3.87 -15.02
CA ALA A 265 -25.20 4.39 -16.21
C ALA A 265 -25.80 5.70 -16.75
N HIS A 266 -27.14 5.86 -16.71
CA HIS A 266 -27.78 7.11 -17.14
C HIS A 266 -27.42 8.31 -16.24
N ARG A 267 -27.18 8.09 -14.94
CA ARG A 267 -26.70 9.13 -14.02
C ARG A 267 -25.30 9.59 -14.42
N ARG A 268 -24.40 8.65 -14.79
CA ARG A 268 -23.05 9.01 -15.25
C ARG A 268 -23.11 9.93 -16.46
N GLN A 269 -23.95 9.63 -17.47
CA GLN A 269 -24.06 10.48 -18.65
C GLN A 269 -24.57 11.87 -18.30
N TRP A 270 -25.60 11.95 -17.46
CA TRP A 270 -26.11 13.22 -16.98
C TRP A 270 -25.04 14.06 -16.24
N LEU A 271 -24.25 13.43 -15.39
CA LEU A 271 -23.15 14.09 -14.67
C LEU A 271 -22.08 14.65 -15.62
N ILE A 272 -21.76 13.90 -16.68
CA ILE A 272 -20.81 14.35 -17.72
C ILE A 272 -21.36 15.59 -18.44
N ASP A 273 -22.62 15.55 -18.85
CA ASP A 273 -23.25 16.64 -19.57
C ASP A 273 -23.31 17.91 -18.72
N GLN A 274 -23.69 17.80 -17.44
CA GLN A 274 -23.76 18.93 -16.52
C GLN A 274 -22.37 19.45 -16.14
N ALA A 275 -21.41 18.58 -15.83
CA ALA A 275 -20.04 18.99 -15.53
C ALA A 275 -19.38 19.69 -16.72
N SER A 276 -19.70 19.27 -17.95
CA SER A 276 -19.24 19.92 -19.18
C SER A 276 -19.83 21.31 -19.38
N ALA A 277 -21.01 21.58 -18.83
CA ALA A 277 -21.60 22.90 -18.88
C ALA A 277 -20.84 23.92 -17.99
N TYR A 278 -20.16 23.48 -16.95
CA TYR A 278 -19.26 24.32 -16.13
C TYR A 278 -17.95 24.65 -16.87
N ASP A 279 -17.51 23.79 -17.82
CA ASP A 279 -16.34 24.03 -18.65
C ASP A 279 -16.51 23.33 -20.02
N ALA A 280 -17.15 24.03 -20.95
CA ALA A 280 -17.50 23.53 -22.29
C ALA A 280 -16.27 23.08 -23.12
N THR A 281 -15.06 23.49 -22.74
CA THR A 281 -13.82 23.13 -23.48
C THR A 281 -13.31 21.73 -23.14
N ARG A 282 -13.91 21.02 -22.18
CA ARG A 282 -13.37 19.78 -21.60
C ARG A 282 -14.33 18.58 -21.54
N GLY A 283 -15.48 18.67 -22.18
CA GLY A 283 -16.49 17.59 -22.15
C GLY A 283 -15.93 16.21 -22.44
N ASP A 284 -15.12 16.04 -23.47
CA ASP A 284 -14.50 14.76 -23.82
C ASP A 284 -13.51 14.27 -22.75
N GLN A 285 -12.74 15.15 -22.14
CA GLN A 285 -11.78 14.80 -21.07
C GLN A 285 -12.50 14.34 -19.81
N ILE A 286 -13.64 14.95 -19.46
CA ILE A 286 -14.49 14.54 -18.34
C ILE A 286 -15.06 13.16 -18.60
N ALA A 287 -15.58 12.90 -19.78
CA ALA A 287 -16.18 11.63 -20.17
C ALA A 287 -15.18 10.45 -20.10
N ILE A 288 -13.93 10.67 -20.47
CA ILE A 288 -12.88 9.65 -20.44
C ILE A 288 -12.46 9.33 -19.01
N LYS A 289 -12.45 10.31 -18.12
CA LYS A 289 -11.92 10.15 -16.75
C LYS A 289 -12.91 9.53 -15.77
N VAL A 290 -14.23 9.74 -15.93
CA VAL A 290 -15.21 9.30 -14.93
C VAL A 290 -15.68 7.87 -15.16
N HIS A 291 -15.54 7.03 -14.14
CA HIS A 291 -16.12 5.69 -14.07
C HIS A 291 -17.54 5.76 -13.51
N GLY A 292 -18.46 4.98 -14.08
CA GLY A 292 -19.83 4.90 -13.58
C GLY A 292 -20.71 3.98 -14.46
N PRO A 293 -21.46 3.07 -13.90
CA PRO A 293 -21.51 2.68 -12.48
C PRO A 293 -20.14 2.29 -11.92
N ILE A 294 -19.86 2.65 -10.67
CA ILE A 294 -18.58 2.29 -10.01
C ILE A 294 -18.65 0.92 -9.37
N GLY A 295 -17.48 0.30 -9.30
CA GLY A 295 -17.28 -1.00 -8.66
C GLY A 295 -17.27 -2.16 -9.66
N LEU A 296 -16.65 -3.26 -9.24
CA LEU A 296 -16.71 -4.52 -9.97
C LEU A 296 -18.09 -5.16 -9.83
N ASP A 297 -18.54 -5.90 -10.83
CA ASP A 297 -19.79 -6.65 -10.79
C ASP A 297 -19.66 -7.87 -9.86
N LEU A 298 -19.94 -7.67 -8.57
CA LEU A 298 -19.92 -8.71 -7.53
C LEU A 298 -21.33 -9.23 -7.18
N GLY A 299 -22.39 -8.64 -7.78
CA GLY A 299 -23.78 -9.04 -7.56
C GLY A 299 -24.39 -8.59 -6.24
N ASP A 300 -23.64 -8.02 -5.31
CA ASP A 300 -24.15 -7.50 -4.02
C ASP A 300 -24.57 -6.02 -4.16
N ARG A 301 -25.73 -5.70 -3.53
CA ARG A 301 -26.32 -4.36 -3.53
C ARG A 301 -26.32 -3.72 -2.14
N SER A 302 -25.77 -4.37 -1.14
CA SER A 302 -25.58 -3.78 0.19
C SER A 302 -24.53 -2.68 0.15
N ALA A 303 -24.58 -1.70 1.06
CA ALA A 303 -23.57 -0.67 1.17
C ALA A 303 -22.17 -1.25 1.35
N ALA A 304 -22.03 -2.33 2.13
CA ALA A 304 -20.75 -3.02 2.32
C ALA A 304 -20.26 -3.73 1.04
N GLY A 305 -21.14 -4.44 0.32
CA GLY A 305 -20.80 -5.11 -0.92
C GLY A 305 -20.40 -4.11 -2.02
N ILE A 306 -21.12 -2.99 -2.15
CA ILE A 306 -20.76 -1.89 -3.04
C ILE A 306 -19.38 -1.33 -2.66
N ALA A 307 -19.11 -1.11 -1.38
CA ALA A 307 -17.83 -0.61 -0.91
C ALA A 307 -16.66 -1.54 -1.26
N VAL A 308 -16.84 -2.87 -1.11
CA VAL A 308 -15.87 -3.88 -1.56
C VAL A 308 -15.66 -3.80 -3.05
N ALA A 309 -16.72 -3.74 -3.86
CA ALA A 309 -16.66 -3.65 -5.31
C ALA A 309 -15.90 -2.40 -5.78
N VAL A 310 -16.17 -1.25 -5.16
CA VAL A 310 -15.51 0.03 -5.45
C VAL A 310 -14.03 -0.01 -5.06
N ALA A 311 -13.71 -0.49 -3.86
CA ALA A 311 -12.34 -0.61 -3.40
C ALA A 311 -11.52 -1.56 -4.29
N ALA A 312 -12.12 -2.67 -4.72
CA ALA A 312 -11.48 -3.63 -5.64
C ALA A 312 -11.22 -3.01 -7.02
N GLU A 313 -12.17 -2.24 -7.57
CA GLU A 313 -11.96 -1.53 -8.85
C GLU A 313 -10.83 -0.50 -8.72
N ILE A 314 -10.81 0.30 -7.64
CA ILE A 314 -9.74 1.26 -7.37
C ILE A 314 -8.39 0.55 -7.31
N LEU A 315 -8.27 -0.55 -6.55
CA LEU A 315 -7.05 -1.35 -6.47
C LEU A 315 -6.58 -1.84 -7.83
N ALA A 316 -7.50 -2.38 -8.64
CA ALA A 316 -7.19 -2.88 -9.97
C ALA A 316 -6.65 -1.76 -10.88
N ARG A 317 -7.27 -0.58 -10.84
CA ARG A 317 -6.83 0.59 -11.63
C ARG A 317 -5.47 1.12 -11.19
N LEU A 318 -5.28 1.31 -9.87
CA LEU A 318 -4.01 1.77 -9.31
C LEU A 318 -2.84 0.83 -9.63
N ASN A 319 -3.10 -0.47 -9.73
CA ASN A 319 -2.11 -1.50 -10.00
C ASN A 319 -2.11 -1.97 -11.46
N ARG A 320 -2.87 -1.31 -12.36
CA ARG A 320 -2.98 -1.63 -13.79
C ARG A 320 -3.34 -3.09 -14.03
N ARG A 321 -4.36 -3.60 -13.30
CA ARG A 321 -4.86 -4.97 -13.40
C ARG A 321 -6.28 -4.98 -13.98
N ASP A 322 -6.67 -6.10 -14.58
CA ASP A 322 -7.99 -6.31 -15.20
C ASP A 322 -9.04 -6.89 -14.24
N ALA A 323 -8.66 -7.09 -12.97
CA ALA A 323 -9.50 -7.63 -11.90
C ALA A 323 -10.08 -9.04 -12.16
N LYS A 324 -9.47 -9.82 -13.05
CA LYS A 324 -9.85 -11.22 -13.28
C LYS A 324 -9.43 -12.11 -12.10
N PRO A 325 -10.12 -13.25 -11.89
CA PRO A 325 -9.66 -14.26 -10.93
C PRO A 325 -8.23 -14.70 -11.23
N LEU A 326 -7.40 -14.89 -10.20
CA LEU A 326 -5.98 -15.22 -10.37
C LEU A 326 -5.75 -16.55 -11.11
N HIS A 327 -6.68 -17.51 -11.04
CA HIS A 327 -6.56 -18.77 -11.77
C HIS A 327 -6.81 -18.61 -13.29
N ASP A 328 -7.53 -17.54 -13.69
CA ASP A 328 -7.73 -17.18 -15.11
C ASP A 328 -6.62 -16.28 -15.63
N ALA A 329 -5.85 -15.70 -14.74
CA ALA A 329 -4.67 -14.94 -15.10
C ALA A 329 -3.58 -15.92 -15.54
N GLY A 330 -3.21 -15.95 -16.82
CA GLY A 330 -2.14 -16.81 -17.35
C GLY A 330 -0.84 -16.64 -16.55
N ALA A 331 0.11 -17.58 -16.71
CA ALA A 331 1.37 -17.66 -15.94
C ALA A 331 2.19 -16.34 -15.87
N VAL A 332 1.92 -15.40 -16.77
CA VAL A 332 2.57 -14.07 -16.85
C VAL A 332 2.04 -13.09 -15.79
N SER A 333 0.88 -13.34 -15.19
CA SER A 333 0.28 -12.42 -14.21
C SER A 333 0.59 -12.78 -12.74
N ARG A 334 1.20 -13.90 -12.46
CA ARG A 334 1.88 -14.10 -11.19
C ARG A 334 3.08 -13.19 -11.24
N VAL A 335 2.97 -12.09 -10.50
CA VAL A 335 3.99 -11.05 -10.37
C VAL A 335 5.35 -11.74 -10.37
N ASP A 336 6.14 -11.51 -11.42
CA ASP A 336 7.55 -11.81 -11.39
C ASP A 336 8.18 -10.86 -10.37
N PHE A 337 8.17 -11.26 -9.11
CA PHE A 337 8.84 -10.57 -8.01
C PHE A 337 10.36 -10.54 -8.18
N HIS A 338 10.86 -11.14 -9.27
CA HIS A 338 12.28 -11.18 -9.62
C HIS A 338 12.83 -9.89 -10.22
N GLN A 339 11.97 -8.96 -10.60
CA GLN A 339 12.42 -7.66 -11.09
C GLN A 339 11.48 -6.60 -10.52
N GLY A 340 12.01 -5.74 -9.67
CA GLY A 340 11.38 -4.49 -9.26
C GLY A 340 11.15 -3.55 -10.46
N ALA A 341 10.57 -4.09 -11.53
CA ALA A 341 10.20 -3.35 -12.71
C ALA A 341 8.74 -2.92 -12.57
N CYS A 342 8.55 -1.72 -12.03
CA CYS A 342 7.44 -0.90 -12.48
C CYS A 342 7.68 -0.68 -13.99
N LEU A 343 7.01 -1.43 -14.85
CA LEU A 343 6.93 -1.12 -16.27
C LEU A 343 6.20 0.22 -16.41
N VAL A 344 6.99 1.29 -16.48
CA VAL A 344 6.56 2.55 -17.05
C VAL A 344 6.74 2.39 -18.56
N ALA A 345 5.66 2.29 -19.29
CA ALA A 345 5.53 2.58 -20.70
C ALA A 345 4.34 3.50 -20.89
#